data_44d5976eedc0ae87cfdd741bf2253a08
#
_entry.id   44d5976eedc0ae87cfdd741bf2253a08
#
_cell.length_a   1.000
_cell.length_b   1.000
_cell.length_c   1.000
_cell.angle_alpha   90.00
_cell.angle_beta   90.00
_cell.angle_gamma   90.00
#
_symmetry.space_group_name_H-M   'P 1'
#
loop_
_entity.id
_entity.type
_entity.pdbx_description
1 polymer ?
#
loop_
_entity_poly.entity_id
_entity_poly.type
_entity_poly.pdbx_seq_one_letter_code
_entity_poly.pdbx_strand_id
1 'polypeptide(L)'
;MQARALLVAALAALALARESAAAPPCPARCDVSRCPSPRCPGGYVPDPCNCCLVCAAGEGEPCGRPLDSPCGESLECVRGLCRCRWAHPVCGTDGRTYANVCALQAAGRRALQLSETPVRQLQKGACPSGLHQVSSPRYKFNFIADVVEKIAPAVVHIELFLRHPLFGRNVPLSSGSGFIVSEAGLIITNAHVVSSNNAVSGREQLRVQLQNGDAYEASVKDIDKKSDIATIKIHPKKKLPVLLLGHSADLRPGEFVVAIGSPFALQNTVTTGIVSTAQRDGRELGLRDSDMDYIQTDAIINYGNSGGPLVNLDGEVIGINTLKVTAGISFAIPSDRISRFLTEFQGKHVKAPSPALH
;
A
#
# COMPACT_ATOMS: atom_id res chain seq x y z
N MET A 1 14.61 51.31 71.92
CA MET A 1 13.48 51.20 70.94
C MET A 1 13.82 51.74 69.57
N GLN A 2 14.80 52.59 69.36
CA GLN A 2 15.16 53.18 68.04
C GLN A 2 15.90 52.21 67.10
N ALA A 3 16.66 51.21 67.58
CA ALA A 3 17.38 50.29 66.73
C ALA A 3 16.50 49.25 66.00
N ARG A 4 15.32 48.91 66.53
CA ARG A 4 14.37 47.98 65.87
C ARG A 4 13.55 48.67 64.77
N ALA A 5 13.30 49.94 64.87
CA ALA A 5 12.58 50.70 63.84
C ALA A 5 13.42 50.92 62.58
N LEU A 6 14.73 51.12 62.69
CA LEU A 6 15.66 51.25 61.58
C LEU A 6 15.86 49.93 60.79
N LEU A 7 15.86 48.78 61.50
CA LEU A 7 16.01 47.48 60.85
C LEU A 7 14.74 47.07 60.00
N VAL A 8 13.55 47.43 60.53
CA VAL A 8 12.28 47.16 59.81
C VAL A 8 12.15 48.09 58.61
N ALA A 9 12.58 49.32 58.67
CA ALA A 9 12.59 50.26 57.53
C ALA A 9 13.60 49.84 56.45
N ALA A 10 14.78 49.31 56.82
CA ALA A 10 15.77 48.80 55.87
C ALA A 10 15.31 47.51 55.16
N LEU A 11 14.62 46.61 55.89
CA LEU A 11 14.04 45.41 55.27
C LEU A 11 12.82 45.70 54.37
N ALA A 12 12.01 46.71 54.68
CA ALA A 12 10.93 47.18 53.85
C ALA A 12 11.42 47.89 52.55
N ALA A 13 12.53 48.61 52.61
CA ALA A 13 13.16 49.24 51.45
C ALA A 13 13.81 48.21 50.53
N LEU A 14 14.38 47.09 51.05
CA LEU A 14 14.88 45.99 50.22
C LEU A 14 13.77 45.12 49.62
N ALA A 15 12.55 45.10 50.16
CA ALA A 15 11.40 44.39 49.62
C ALA A 15 10.71 45.14 48.48
N LEU A 16 10.87 46.45 48.36
CA LEU A 16 10.26 47.30 47.31
C LEU A 16 11.14 47.49 46.06
N ALA A 17 12.41 47.07 46.09
CA ALA A 17 13.33 47.17 44.94
C ALA A 17 13.32 45.91 44.02
N ARG A 18 12.23 45.15 43.98
CA ARG A 18 11.95 44.24 42.85
C ARG A 18 11.21 45.04 41.78
N GLU A 19 11.91 46.02 41.17
CA GLU A 19 11.47 46.59 39.90
C GLU A 19 11.37 45.45 38.87
N SER A 20 10.16 45.24 38.39
CA SER A 20 9.93 44.50 37.13
C SER A 20 10.72 45.22 36.05
N ALA A 21 11.89 44.69 35.67
CA ALA A 21 12.59 45.16 34.50
C ALA A 21 11.65 44.91 33.30
N ALA A 22 10.91 45.95 32.91
CA ALA A 22 10.11 45.93 31.70
C ALA A 22 11.05 45.69 30.52
N ALA A 23 10.69 44.77 29.66
CA ALA A 23 11.45 44.50 28.44
C ALA A 23 11.63 45.82 27.66
N PRO A 24 12.82 46.13 27.10
CA PRO A 24 13.04 47.34 26.34
C PRO A 24 12.04 47.38 25.19
N PRO A 25 11.52 48.60 24.86
CA PRO A 25 10.57 48.76 23.75
C PRO A 25 11.21 48.32 22.44
N CYS A 26 10.44 47.64 21.61
CA CYS A 26 10.90 47.18 20.31
C CYS A 26 11.31 48.35 19.41
N PRO A 27 12.44 48.25 18.68
CA PRO A 27 12.91 49.28 17.78
C PRO A 27 11.93 49.51 16.62
N ALA A 28 11.75 50.75 16.19
CA ALA A 28 10.85 51.10 15.08
C ALA A 28 11.31 50.50 13.71
N ARG A 29 12.58 50.13 13.60
CA ARG A 29 13.16 49.40 12.45
C ARG A 29 14.15 48.38 12.96
N CYS A 30 14.06 47.17 12.40
CA CYS A 30 14.99 46.09 12.71
C CYS A 30 16.33 46.30 11.99
N ASP A 31 17.43 46.22 12.74
CA ASP A 31 18.79 46.20 12.20
C ASP A 31 19.31 44.75 12.27
N VAL A 32 19.12 44.04 11.17
CA VAL A 32 19.46 42.58 11.06
C VAL A 32 20.97 42.36 11.21
N SER A 33 21.80 43.40 10.97
CA SER A 33 23.27 43.30 11.11
C SER A 33 23.73 43.14 12.57
N ARG A 34 22.87 43.48 13.52
CA ARG A 34 23.11 43.38 14.97
C ARG A 34 22.57 42.08 15.57
N CYS A 35 21.91 41.25 14.75
CA CYS A 35 21.36 40.00 15.25
C CYS A 35 22.47 39.03 15.64
N PRO A 36 22.35 38.32 16.79
CA PRO A 36 23.28 37.27 17.15
C PRO A 36 23.16 36.10 16.18
N SER A 37 24.28 35.40 15.97
CA SER A 37 24.32 34.17 15.17
C SER A 37 24.60 32.93 16.09
N PRO A 38 23.70 32.62 17.02
CA PRO A 38 23.92 31.54 17.96
C PRO A 38 23.77 30.16 17.27
N ARG A 39 24.45 29.15 17.77
CA ARG A 39 24.18 27.75 17.42
C ARG A 39 23.11 27.22 18.38
N CYS A 40 21.89 26.98 17.87
CA CYS A 40 20.74 26.64 18.69
C CYS A 40 20.36 25.16 18.54
N PRO A 41 20.69 24.29 19.50
CA PRO A 41 20.29 22.87 19.47
C PRO A 41 18.78 22.68 19.47
N GLY A 42 18.01 23.59 20.11
CA GLY A 42 16.55 23.57 20.18
C GLY A 42 15.84 24.14 18.97
N GLY A 43 16.59 24.70 18.00
CA GLY A 43 16.04 25.44 16.86
C GLY A 43 15.97 26.94 17.11
N TYR A 44 15.45 27.67 16.12
CA TYR A 44 15.39 29.15 16.12
C TYR A 44 13.94 29.60 16.15
N VAL A 45 13.68 30.67 16.88
CA VAL A 45 12.40 31.39 16.90
C VAL A 45 12.66 32.89 16.78
N PRO A 46 11.71 33.68 16.26
CA PRO A 46 11.82 35.13 16.32
C PRO A 46 11.88 35.63 17.78
N ASP A 47 12.66 36.69 18.02
CA ASP A 47 12.63 37.38 19.28
C ASP A 47 11.27 38.07 19.51
N PRO A 48 10.99 38.60 20.73
CA PRO A 48 9.72 39.29 21.02
C PRO A 48 9.41 40.46 20.10
N CYS A 49 10.43 41.04 19.47
CA CYS A 49 10.29 42.14 18.53
C CYS A 49 10.19 41.71 17.06
N ASN A 50 10.23 40.43 16.76
CA ASN A 50 10.27 39.87 15.39
C ASN A 50 11.46 40.41 14.56
N CYS A 51 12.54 40.80 15.19
CA CYS A 51 13.73 41.39 14.54
C CYS A 51 14.83 40.35 14.30
N CYS A 52 15.14 39.52 15.27
CA CYS A 52 16.24 38.55 15.21
C CYS A 52 15.74 37.15 15.47
N LEU A 53 16.46 36.15 14.92
CA LEU A 53 16.29 34.77 15.31
C LEU A 53 17.13 34.47 16.54
N VAL A 54 16.48 33.96 17.60
CA VAL A 54 17.11 33.57 18.87
C VAL A 54 16.93 32.06 19.10
N CYS A 55 17.69 31.50 20.02
CA CYS A 55 17.51 30.09 20.36
C CYS A 55 16.14 29.88 21.01
N ALA A 56 15.45 28.84 20.52
CA ALA A 56 14.19 28.39 21.10
C ALA A 56 14.43 27.61 22.38
N ALA A 57 13.61 27.86 23.39
CA ALA A 57 13.55 27.01 24.58
C ALA A 57 12.82 25.70 24.25
N GLY A 58 13.37 24.58 24.75
CA GLY A 58 12.81 23.25 24.59
C GLY A 58 11.66 22.98 25.59
N GLU A 59 11.04 21.79 25.45
CA GLU A 59 10.00 21.37 26.39
C GLU A 59 10.58 21.20 27.80
N GLY A 60 9.92 21.79 28.79
CA GLY A 60 10.37 21.80 30.21
C GLY A 60 11.35 22.92 30.56
N GLU A 61 11.86 23.69 29.60
CA GLU A 61 12.73 24.82 29.89
C GLU A 61 11.94 26.05 30.36
N PRO A 62 12.56 26.95 31.13
CA PRO A 62 11.89 28.14 31.66
C PRO A 62 11.51 29.13 30.56
N CYS A 63 10.40 29.82 30.76
CA CYS A 63 9.87 30.85 29.86
C CYS A 63 9.09 31.90 30.61
N GLY A 64 8.86 33.03 29.94
CA GLY A 64 7.98 34.11 30.40
C GLY A 64 8.68 35.18 31.23
N ARG A 65 9.98 35.07 31.53
CA ARG A 65 10.79 36.14 32.12
C ARG A 65 11.51 36.94 31.03
N PRO A 66 11.91 38.18 31.29
CA PRO A 66 12.56 39.01 30.27
C PRO A 66 13.86 38.42 29.68
N LEU A 67 14.54 37.55 30.39
CA LEU A 67 15.79 36.89 29.99
C LEU A 67 15.60 35.46 29.51
N ASP A 68 14.38 34.90 29.58
CA ASP A 68 14.11 33.56 29.15
C ASP A 68 13.99 33.52 27.61
N SER A 69 14.49 32.44 27.00
CA SER A 69 14.29 32.20 25.56
C SER A 69 12.82 31.95 25.27
N PRO A 70 12.28 32.41 24.12
CA PRO A 70 10.93 32.06 23.70
C PRO A 70 10.79 30.55 23.49
N CYS A 71 9.61 29.99 23.77
CA CYS A 71 9.33 28.59 23.53
C CYS A 71 9.43 28.24 22.04
N GLY A 72 9.96 27.08 21.74
CA GLY A 72 10.09 26.57 20.37
C GLY A 72 8.75 26.33 19.67
N GLU A 73 8.84 25.99 18.38
CA GLU A 73 7.69 25.66 17.57
C GLU A 73 6.84 24.55 18.24
N SER A 74 5.52 24.72 18.19
CA SER A 74 4.56 23.82 18.84
C SER A 74 4.57 23.79 20.39
N LEU A 75 5.38 24.65 21.04
CA LEU A 75 5.40 24.83 22.47
C LEU A 75 4.68 26.12 22.89
N GLU A 76 4.17 26.13 24.11
CA GLU A 76 3.59 27.33 24.73
C GLU A 76 4.10 27.48 26.16
N CYS A 77 4.19 28.71 26.65
CA CYS A 77 4.65 28.99 28.00
C CYS A 77 3.49 28.83 28.99
N VAL A 78 3.53 27.75 29.78
CA VAL A 78 2.51 27.45 30.78
C VAL A 78 3.15 27.43 32.15
N ARG A 79 2.73 28.30 33.05
CA ARG A 79 3.25 28.41 34.44
C ARG A 79 4.77 28.51 34.50
N GLY A 80 5.36 29.29 33.56
CA GLY A 80 6.81 29.54 33.52
C GLY A 80 7.66 28.46 32.91
N LEU A 81 7.04 27.44 32.28
CA LEU A 81 7.72 26.34 31.57
C LEU A 81 7.13 26.16 30.19
N CYS A 82 7.98 25.90 29.20
CA CYS A 82 7.56 25.56 27.86
C CYS A 82 6.92 24.15 27.82
N ARG A 83 5.67 24.05 27.40
CA ARG A 83 4.93 22.78 27.29
C ARG A 83 4.40 22.60 25.87
N CYS A 84 4.32 21.36 25.43
CA CYS A 84 3.75 21.05 24.12
C CYS A 84 2.24 21.36 24.09
N ARG A 85 1.78 22.05 23.04
CA ARG A 85 0.36 22.39 22.85
C ARG A 85 -0.53 21.16 22.65
N TRP A 86 0.05 20.09 22.10
CA TRP A 86 -0.67 18.85 21.78
C TRP A 86 -0.07 17.69 22.57
N ALA A 87 -0.75 17.27 23.60
CA ALA A 87 -0.31 16.21 24.52
C ALA A 87 -0.70 14.80 24.07
N HIS A 88 -1.01 14.58 22.77
CA HIS A 88 -1.34 13.26 22.26
C HIS A 88 -0.13 12.59 21.60
N PRO A 89 -0.02 11.26 21.69
CA PRO A 89 1.09 10.53 21.09
C PRO A 89 1.08 10.65 19.56
N VAL A 90 2.26 10.54 18.96
CA VAL A 90 2.46 10.52 17.50
C VAL A 90 3.46 9.43 17.14
N CYS A 91 3.26 8.81 15.97
CA CYS A 91 4.18 7.84 15.42
C CYS A 91 5.18 8.53 14.50
N GLY A 92 6.47 8.25 14.70
CA GLY A 92 7.56 8.74 13.85
C GLY A 92 7.85 7.84 12.67
N THR A 93 8.53 8.40 11.64
CA THR A 93 9.02 7.63 10.48
C THR A 93 10.10 6.61 10.84
N ASP A 94 10.64 6.68 12.04
CA ASP A 94 11.56 5.70 12.65
C ASP A 94 10.82 4.53 13.34
N GLY A 95 9.48 4.50 13.26
CA GLY A 95 8.64 3.48 13.87
C GLY A 95 8.50 3.59 15.39
N ARG A 96 8.95 4.71 16.01
CA ARG A 96 8.84 4.94 17.45
C ARG A 96 7.62 5.80 17.77
N THR A 97 6.95 5.45 18.85
CA THR A 97 5.89 6.27 19.41
C THR A 97 6.50 7.35 20.30
N TYR A 98 6.22 8.60 19.98
CA TYR A 98 6.60 9.77 20.77
C TYR A 98 5.41 10.22 21.61
N ALA A 99 5.68 10.73 22.81
CA ALA A 99 4.64 11.19 23.74
C ALA A 99 3.79 12.33 23.13
N ASN A 100 4.41 13.16 22.28
CA ASN A 100 3.77 14.24 21.58
C ASN A 100 4.60 14.69 20.35
N VAL A 101 4.05 15.59 19.55
CA VAL A 101 4.73 16.12 18.36
C VAL A 101 6.02 16.88 18.67
N CYS A 102 6.11 17.51 19.86
CA CYS A 102 7.30 18.28 20.27
C CYS A 102 8.49 17.34 20.55
N ALA A 103 8.25 16.21 21.20
CA ALA A 103 9.24 15.17 21.41
C ALA A 103 9.75 14.58 20.09
N LEU A 104 8.84 14.37 19.12
CA LEU A 104 9.19 13.92 17.77
C LEU A 104 10.05 14.96 17.04
N GLN A 105 9.68 16.24 17.07
CA GLN A 105 10.46 17.33 16.45
C GLN A 105 11.86 17.43 17.07
N ALA A 106 11.98 17.27 18.40
CA ALA A 106 13.28 17.24 19.09
C ALA A 106 14.15 16.06 18.64
N ALA A 107 13.55 14.88 18.40
CA ALA A 107 14.25 13.73 17.83
C ALA A 107 14.72 13.97 16.40
N GLY A 108 13.85 14.56 15.54
CA GLY A 108 14.20 14.93 14.17
C GLY A 108 15.36 15.94 14.09
N ARG A 109 15.38 16.95 14.97
CA ARG A 109 16.50 17.89 15.06
C ARG A 109 17.82 17.22 15.49
N ARG A 110 17.77 16.29 16.46
CA ARG A 110 18.95 15.52 16.88
C ARG A 110 19.50 14.63 15.75
N ALA A 111 18.62 13.98 14.99
CA ALA A 111 19.02 13.18 13.83
C ALA A 111 19.75 14.05 12.77
N LEU A 112 19.22 15.26 12.49
CA LEU A 112 19.87 16.21 11.57
C LEU A 112 21.28 16.61 12.04
N GLN A 113 21.49 16.82 13.34
CA GLN A 113 22.80 17.18 13.91
C GLN A 113 23.83 16.04 13.78
N LEU A 114 23.35 14.79 13.73
CA LEU A 114 24.17 13.58 13.55
C LEU A 114 24.32 13.19 12.07
N SER A 115 23.86 14.03 11.14
CA SER A 115 23.82 13.73 9.70
C SER A 115 22.98 12.50 9.35
N GLU A 116 22.03 12.17 10.20
CA GLU A 116 21.06 11.10 9.98
C GLU A 116 19.78 11.62 9.30
N THR A 117 18.97 10.71 8.80
CA THR A 117 17.66 11.06 8.22
C THR A 117 16.74 11.65 9.30
N PRO A 118 16.17 12.86 9.11
CA PRO A 118 15.32 13.49 10.11
C PRO A 118 14.04 12.68 10.33
N VAL A 119 13.69 12.45 11.59
CA VAL A 119 12.45 11.82 11.97
C VAL A 119 11.29 12.78 11.73
N ARG A 120 10.27 12.34 10.97
CA ARG A 120 9.04 13.09 10.67
C ARG A 120 7.83 12.37 11.23
N GLN A 121 6.71 13.07 11.37
CA GLN A 121 5.46 12.45 11.78
C GLN A 121 4.92 11.57 10.64
N LEU A 122 4.70 10.29 10.95
CA LEU A 122 4.06 9.33 10.04
C LEU A 122 2.54 9.39 10.19
N GLN A 123 2.03 9.35 11.44
CA GLN A 123 0.61 9.41 11.75
C GLN A 123 0.35 10.00 13.15
N LYS A 124 -0.91 10.43 13.38
CA LYS A 124 -1.40 10.78 14.72
C LYS A 124 -1.68 9.49 15.50
N GLY A 125 -1.43 9.53 16.82
CA GLY A 125 -1.57 8.36 17.68
C GLY A 125 -0.28 7.56 17.82
N ALA A 126 -0.32 6.51 18.65
CA ALA A 126 0.80 5.59 18.82
C ALA A 126 1.06 4.80 17.53
N CYS A 127 2.31 4.38 17.34
CA CYS A 127 2.62 3.45 16.27
C CYS A 127 1.86 2.14 16.47
N PRO A 128 1.26 1.54 15.43
CA PRO A 128 0.67 0.22 15.53
C PRO A 128 1.69 -0.80 16.02
N SER A 129 1.24 -1.75 16.83
CA SER A 129 2.09 -2.86 17.32
C SER A 129 2.56 -3.66 16.10
N GLY A 130 3.85 -3.60 15.77
CA GLY A 130 4.43 -4.22 14.56
C GLY A 130 5.23 -3.27 13.68
N LEU A 131 5.12 -1.96 13.85
CA LEU A 131 5.84 -0.93 13.07
C LEU A 131 7.32 -0.73 13.49
N HIS A 132 7.92 -1.69 14.19
CA HIS A 132 9.34 -1.61 14.59
C HIS A 132 10.35 -1.61 13.43
N GLN A 133 9.88 -1.55 12.15
CA GLN A 133 10.74 -1.70 10.99
C GLN A 133 10.53 -0.69 9.84
N VAL A 134 9.83 0.42 10.05
CA VAL A 134 9.56 1.41 8.98
C VAL A 134 10.85 2.03 8.42
N SER A 135 11.93 2.05 9.19
CA SER A 135 13.26 2.49 8.76
C SER A 135 14.11 1.37 8.15
N SER A 136 13.69 0.11 8.29
CA SER A 136 14.39 -1.03 7.68
C SER A 136 14.27 -0.99 6.16
N PRO A 137 15.36 -1.20 5.40
CA PRO A 137 15.29 -1.37 3.95
C PRO A 137 14.30 -2.46 3.54
N ARG A 138 14.19 -3.54 4.31
CA ARG A 138 13.24 -4.62 4.07
C ARG A 138 11.80 -4.10 4.07
N TYR A 139 11.40 -3.25 5.01
CA TYR A 139 10.07 -2.70 5.06
C TYR A 139 9.84 -1.65 3.95
N LYS A 140 10.82 -0.76 3.75
CA LYS A 140 10.72 0.35 2.78
C LYS A 140 10.61 -0.14 1.33
N PHE A 141 11.21 -1.27 1.01
CA PHE A 141 11.29 -1.79 -0.36
C PHE A 141 10.49 -3.08 -0.57
N ASN A 142 9.61 -3.45 0.36
CA ASN A 142 8.87 -4.71 0.33
C ASN A 142 7.47 -4.58 -0.32
N PHE A 143 7.28 -3.56 -1.15
CA PHE A 143 5.99 -3.24 -1.79
C PHE A 143 5.41 -4.40 -2.61
N ILE A 144 6.24 -5.27 -3.18
CA ILE A 144 5.77 -6.47 -3.88
C ILE A 144 5.09 -7.44 -2.90
N ALA A 145 5.65 -7.64 -1.71
CA ALA A 145 5.04 -8.52 -0.71
C ALA A 145 3.69 -7.97 -0.22
N ASP A 146 3.57 -6.65 -0.09
CA ASP A 146 2.33 -5.99 0.33
C ASP A 146 1.23 -6.19 -0.74
N VAL A 147 1.58 -6.09 -2.03
CA VAL A 147 0.66 -6.40 -3.14
C VAL A 147 0.24 -7.87 -3.09
N VAL A 148 1.19 -8.79 -2.93
CA VAL A 148 0.91 -10.23 -2.88
C VAL A 148 -0.01 -10.58 -1.71
N GLU A 149 0.23 -10.05 -0.52
CA GLU A 149 -0.61 -10.26 0.66
C GLU A 149 -2.06 -9.80 0.42
N LYS A 150 -2.23 -8.68 -0.29
CA LYS A 150 -3.55 -8.14 -0.66
C LYS A 150 -4.30 -9.04 -1.64
N ILE A 151 -3.63 -9.56 -2.68
CA ILE A 151 -4.30 -10.23 -3.80
C ILE A 151 -4.37 -11.76 -3.67
N ALA A 152 -3.43 -12.37 -2.96
CA ALA A 152 -3.32 -13.83 -2.85
C ALA A 152 -4.60 -14.56 -2.40
N PRO A 153 -5.41 -14.01 -1.47
CA PRO A 153 -6.65 -14.68 -1.05
C PRO A 153 -7.70 -14.85 -2.16
N ALA A 154 -7.61 -14.04 -3.23
CA ALA A 154 -8.51 -14.11 -4.37
C ALA A 154 -7.96 -14.96 -5.54
N VAL A 155 -6.74 -15.47 -5.43
CA VAL A 155 -6.12 -16.36 -6.42
C VAL A 155 -6.48 -17.80 -6.09
N VAL A 156 -6.83 -18.58 -7.10
CA VAL A 156 -7.34 -19.94 -6.94
C VAL A 156 -6.56 -20.94 -7.80
N HIS A 157 -6.50 -22.17 -7.31
CA HIS A 157 -6.05 -23.33 -8.08
C HIS A 157 -7.24 -23.96 -8.78
N ILE A 158 -7.03 -24.36 -10.04
CA ILE A 158 -8.06 -24.99 -10.89
C ILE A 158 -7.52 -26.32 -11.40
N GLU A 159 -8.30 -27.38 -11.24
CA GLU A 159 -8.01 -28.70 -11.77
C GLU A 159 -9.17 -29.18 -12.62
N LEU A 160 -8.87 -29.61 -13.84
CA LEU A 160 -9.77 -30.37 -14.69
C LEU A 160 -9.37 -31.83 -14.65
N PHE A 161 -10.27 -32.72 -14.31
CA PHE A 161 -10.02 -34.14 -14.24
C PHE A 161 -11.18 -35.00 -14.82
N LEU A 162 -10.84 -36.19 -15.27
CA LEU A 162 -11.79 -37.18 -15.72
C LEU A 162 -12.01 -38.23 -14.60
N ARG A 163 -13.26 -38.45 -14.21
CA ARG A 163 -13.57 -39.52 -13.28
C ARG A 163 -13.66 -40.86 -14.04
N HIS A 164 -12.70 -41.77 -13.78
CA HIS A 164 -12.68 -43.06 -14.44
C HIS A 164 -13.87 -43.92 -13.99
N PRO A 165 -14.70 -44.47 -14.93
CA PRO A 165 -15.97 -45.12 -14.61
C PRO A 165 -15.81 -46.39 -13.80
N LEU A 166 -14.73 -47.14 -13.99
CA LEU A 166 -14.53 -48.45 -13.37
C LEU A 166 -13.73 -48.41 -12.08
N PHE A 167 -12.78 -47.50 -11.96
CA PHE A 167 -11.85 -47.47 -10.81
C PHE A 167 -12.08 -46.34 -9.86
N GLY A 168 -13.03 -45.42 -10.13
CA GLY A 168 -13.32 -44.23 -9.30
C GLY A 168 -12.13 -43.25 -9.13
N ARG A 169 -11.03 -43.48 -9.82
CA ARG A 169 -9.83 -42.64 -9.76
C ARG A 169 -10.00 -41.40 -10.65
N ASN A 170 -9.58 -40.28 -10.14
CA ASN A 170 -9.50 -39.05 -10.92
C ASN A 170 -8.23 -39.04 -11.77
N VAL A 171 -8.37 -38.83 -13.07
CA VAL A 171 -7.26 -38.68 -14.00
C VAL A 171 -7.14 -37.18 -14.31
N PRO A 172 -6.03 -36.51 -13.94
CA PRO A 172 -5.85 -35.11 -14.22
C PRO A 172 -5.72 -34.89 -15.73
N LEU A 173 -6.48 -33.94 -16.27
CA LEU A 173 -6.44 -33.53 -17.68
C LEU A 173 -5.70 -32.22 -17.86
N SER A 174 -5.97 -31.25 -17.00
CA SER A 174 -5.34 -29.93 -17.00
C SER A 174 -5.34 -29.35 -15.60
N SER A 175 -4.40 -28.48 -15.32
CA SER A 175 -4.39 -27.67 -14.11
C SER A 175 -3.85 -26.29 -14.42
N GLY A 176 -4.25 -25.30 -13.60
CA GLY A 176 -3.80 -23.92 -13.73
C GLY A 176 -4.30 -23.09 -12.58
N SER A 177 -4.27 -21.82 -12.79
CA SER A 177 -4.70 -20.80 -11.82
C SER A 177 -5.89 -20.03 -12.33
N GLY A 178 -6.52 -19.28 -11.44
CA GLY A 178 -7.57 -18.33 -11.76
C GLY A 178 -7.65 -17.25 -10.68
N PHE A 179 -8.57 -16.33 -10.83
CA PHE A 179 -8.84 -15.30 -9.84
C PHE A 179 -10.32 -14.93 -9.75
N ILE A 180 -10.73 -14.58 -8.54
CA ILE A 180 -12.13 -14.29 -8.21
C ILE A 180 -12.44 -12.84 -8.54
N VAL A 181 -13.50 -12.60 -9.31
CA VAL A 181 -13.98 -11.26 -9.72
C VAL A 181 -15.35 -10.92 -9.17
N SER A 182 -16.00 -11.84 -8.47
CA SER A 182 -17.29 -11.60 -7.80
C SER A 182 -17.36 -12.34 -6.48
N GLU A 183 -17.83 -11.68 -5.43
CA GLU A 183 -18.11 -12.26 -4.11
C GLU A 183 -18.99 -13.52 -4.19
N ALA A 184 -19.83 -13.60 -5.23
CA ALA A 184 -20.71 -14.72 -5.49
C ALA A 184 -19.98 -15.95 -6.14
N GLY A 185 -18.67 -15.86 -6.40
CA GLY A 185 -17.86 -16.96 -6.89
C GLY A 185 -17.75 -17.04 -8.42
N LEU A 186 -17.76 -15.92 -9.14
CA LEU A 186 -17.33 -15.86 -10.54
C LEU A 186 -15.81 -15.78 -10.57
N ILE A 187 -15.17 -16.63 -11.35
CA ILE A 187 -13.72 -16.76 -11.47
C ILE A 187 -13.34 -16.65 -12.94
N ILE A 188 -12.23 -15.95 -13.20
CA ILE A 188 -11.63 -15.83 -14.53
C ILE A 188 -10.37 -16.70 -14.59
N THR A 189 -10.15 -17.32 -15.74
CA THR A 189 -8.98 -18.15 -16.06
C THR A 189 -8.78 -18.21 -17.57
N ASN A 190 -7.78 -18.97 -18.04
CA ASN A 190 -7.63 -19.28 -19.45
C ASN A 190 -8.58 -20.38 -19.92
N ALA A 191 -8.99 -20.32 -21.19
CA ALA A 191 -9.82 -21.33 -21.81
C ALA A 191 -9.13 -22.71 -21.85
N HIS A 192 -7.81 -22.77 -22.10
CA HIS A 192 -7.05 -24.03 -22.13
C HIS A 192 -6.97 -24.72 -20.77
N VAL A 193 -7.13 -24.00 -19.64
CA VAL A 193 -7.14 -24.59 -18.29
C VAL A 193 -8.41 -25.39 -18.05
N VAL A 194 -9.54 -24.99 -18.61
CA VAL A 194 -10.86 -25.56 -18.35
C VAL A 194 -11.43 -26.36 -19.54
N SER A 195 -10.69 -26.50 -20.64
CA SER A 195 -11.08 -27.29 -21.80
C SER A 195 -9.99 -28.30 -22.15
N SER A 196 -10.37 -29.56 -22.40
CA SER A 196 -9.46 -30.57 -22.94
C SER A 196 -9.71 -30.77 -24.41
N ASN A 197 -8.65 -31.05 -25.18
CA ASN A 197 -8.77 -31.47 -26.59
C ASN A 197 -9.30 -32.89 -26.76
N ASN A 198 -9.33 -33.67 -25.67
CA ASN A 198 -9.78 -35.07 -25.66
C ASN A 198 -11.16 -35.17 -25.02
N ALA A 199 -12.14 -34.43 -25.55
CA ALA A 199 -13.49 -34.41 -25.03
C ALA A 199 -14.14 -35.83 -25.06
N VAL A 200 -13.92 -36.60 -24.03
CA VAL A 200 -14.80 -37.72 -23.68
C VAL A 200 -16.01 -37.07 -23.00
N SER A 201 -16.95 -36.67 -23.83
CA SER A 201 -18.17 -35.96 -23.50
C SER A 201 -18.80 -36.49 -22.20
N GLY A 202 -18.95 -35.59 -21.22
CA GLY A 202 -19.86 -35.78 -20.08
C GLY A 202 -19.27 -36.32 -18.78
N ARG A 203 -17.95 -36.54 -18.66
CA ARG A 203 -17.30 -37.05 -17.44
C ARG A 203 -16.20 -36.18 -16.86
N GLU A 204 -16.03 -35.01 -17.44
CA GLU A 204 -15.06 -34.03 -16.95
C GLU A 204 -15.63 -33.31 -15.73
N GLN A 205 -14.83 -33.19 -14.69
CA GLN A 205 -15.15 -32.45 -13.48
C GLN A 205 -14.13 -31.36 -13.26
N LEU A 206 -14.61 -30.18 -12.91
CA LEU A 206 -13.80 -29.00 -12.63
C LEU A 206 -13.82 -28.71 -11.14
N ARG A 207 -12.64 -28.62 -10.55
CA ARG A 207 -12.45 -28.35 -9.13
C ARG A 207 -11.67 -27.07 -8.97
N VAL A 208 -12.11 -26.24 -8.04
CA VAL A 208 -11.44 -25.01 -7.62
C VAL A 208 -11.05 -25.16 -6.16
N GLN A 209 -9.81 -24.84 -5.84
CA GLN A 209 -9.33 -24.78 -4.47
C GLN A 209 -8.84 -23.38 -4.15
N LEU A 210 -9.34 -22.85 -3.03
CA LEU A 210 -8.95 -21.55 -2.49
C LEU A 210 -7.68 -21.67 -1.65
N GLN A 211 -7.03 -20.55 -1.40
CA GLN A 211 -5.82 -20.46 -0.57
C GLN A 211 -6.04 -20.99 0.86
N ASN A 212 -7.24 -20.84 1.41
CA ASN A 212 -7.58 -21.32 2.75
C ASN A 212 -7.83 -22.85 2.82
N GLY A 213 -7.69 -23.57 1.70
CA GLY A 213 -7.92 -25.00 1.58
C GLY A 213 -9.35 -25.40 1.21
N ASP A 214 -10.32 -24.47 1.20
CA ASP A 214 -11.69 -24.78 0.78
C ASP A 214 -11.70 -25.18 -0.70
N ALA A 215 -12.41 -26.27 -1.01
CA ALA A 215 -12.54 -26.79 -2.35
C ALA A 215 -13.99 -26.82 -2.81
N TYR A 216 -14.23 -26.44 -4.06
CA TYR A 216 -15.54 -26.34 -4.67
C TYR A 216 -15.57 -27.04 -6.03
N GLU A 217 -16.70 -27.68 -6.35
CA GLU A 217 -17.02 -28.01 -7.74
C GLU A 217 -17.33 -26.71 -8.48
N ALA A 218 -16.84 -26.61 -9.72
CA ALA A 218 -17.07 -25.49 -10.58
C ALA A 218 -17.79 -25.88 -11.85
N SER A 219 -18.55 -24.97 -12.40
CA SER A 219 -19.17 -25.08 -13.73
C SER A 219 -18.59 -24.02 -14.67
N VAL A 220 -18.25 -24.41 -15.87
CA VAL A 220 -17.87 -23.48 -16.93
C VAL A 220 -19.10 -22.66 -17.29
N LYS A 221 -18.94 -21.35 -17.35
CA LYS A 221 -20.01 -20.42 -17.77
C LYS A 221 -19.84 -20.01 -19.21
N ASP A 222 -18.70 -19.44 -19.51
CA ASP A 222 -18.42 -18.93 -20.85
C ASP A 222 -16.97 -19.23 -21.22
N ILE A 223 -16.73 -19.52 -22.48
CA ILE A 223 -15.40 -19.79 -23.06
C ILE A 223 -15.24 -19.02 -24.36
N ASP A 224 -14.17 -18.25 -24.46
CA ASP A 224 -13.65 -17.72 -25.72
C ASP A 224 -12.29 -18.36 -26.02
N LYS A 225 -12.31 -19.38 -26.85
CA LYS A 225 -11.07 -20.08 -27.27
C LYS A 225 -10.15 -19.21 -28.11
N LYS A 226 -10.69 -18.18 -28.80
CA LYS A 226 -9.91 -17.29 -29.65
C LYS A 226 -9.04 -16.35 -28.80
N SER A 227 -9.61 -15.83 -27.72
CA SER A 227 -8.89 -14.97 -26.77
C SER A 227 -8.25 -15.74 -25.64
N ASP A 228 -8.45 -17.06 -25.57
CA ASP A 228 -8.02 -17.93 -24.47
C ASP A 228 -8.52 -17.47 -23.09
N ILE A 229 -9.77 -17.01 -23.01
CA ILE A 229 -10.43 -16.55 -21.77
C ILE A 229 -11.60 -17.49 -21.45
N ALA A 230 -11.75 -17.82 -20.17
CA ALA A 230 -12.93 -18.52 -19.67
C ALA A 230 -13.40 -17.96 -18.33
N THR A 231 -14.70 -18.08 -18.11
CA THR A 231 -15.30 -17.85 -16.79
C THR A 231 -15.85 -19.16 -16.24
N ILE A 232 -15.62 -19.37 -14.96
CA ILE A 232 -16.15 -20.50 -14.21
C ILE A 232 -16.90 -20.01 -12.98
N LYS A 233 -17.84 -20.79 -12.50
CA LYS A 233 -18.68 -20.47 -11.36
C LYS A 233 -18.58 -21.52 -10.27
N ILE A 234 -18.34 -21.05 -9.05
CA ILE A 234 -18.47 -21.84 -7.83
C ILE A 234 -19.62 -21.27 -6.98
N HIS A 235 -20.10 -22.07 -6.02
CA HIS A 235 -21.16 -21.66 -5.08
C HIS A 235 -20.60 -21.58 -3.65
N PRO A 236 -19.98 -20.45 -3.28
CA PRO A 236 -19.38 -20.31 -1.97
C PRO A 236 -20.45 -20.13 -0.89
N LYS A 237 -20.16 -20.64 0.32
CA LYS A 237 -21.02 -20.46 1.51
C LYS A 237 -20.85 -19.09 2.18
N LYS A 238 -19.75 -18.40 1.87
CA LYS A 238 -19.37 -17.08 2.41
C LYS A 238 -18.95 -16.16 1.27
N LYS A 239 -19.02 -14.86 1.49
CA LYS A 239 -18.45 -13.87 0.57
C LYS A 239 -16.96 -14.14 0.35
N LEU A 240 -16.54 -14.11 -0.89
CA LEU A 240 -15.16 -14.31 -1.28
C LEU A 240 -14.43 -12.98 -1.47
N PRO A 241 -13.11 -12.94 -1.24
CA PRO A 241 -12.28 -11.83 -1.67
C PRO A 241 -12.29 -11.73 -3.20
N VAL A 242 -12.27 -10.52 -3.72
CA VAL A 242 -12.34 -10.25 -5.16
C VAL A 242 -11.19 -9.37 -5.61
N LEU A 243 -10.74 -9.53 -6.86
CA LEU A 243 -9.83 -8.62 -7.53
C LEU A 243 -10.60 -7.69 -8.45
N LEU A 244 -10.16 -6.44 -8.48
CA LEU A 244 -10.67 -5.44 -9.41
C LEU A 244 -9.89 -5.49 -10.71
N LEU A 245 -10.57 -5.29 -11.83
CA LEU A 245 -9.92 -5.12 -13.14
C LEU A 245 -9.44 -3.66 -13.27
N GLY A 246 -8.17 -3.50 -13.56
CA GLY A 246 -7.58 -2.22 -13.96
C GLY A 246 -7.69 -2.00 -15.47
N HIS A 247 -7.14 -0.92 -15.97
CA HIS A 247 -7.13 -0.53 -17.39
C HIS A 247 -5.78 -0.84 -18.02
N SER A 248 -5.74 -1.81 -18.93
CA SER A 248 -4.50 -2.19 -19.62
C SER A 248 -4.08 -1.20 -20.71
N ALA A 249 -5.00 -0.35 -21.19
CA ALA A 249 -4.69 0.71 -22.17
C ALA A 249 -3.78 1.81 -21.60
N ASP A 250 -3.78 2.02 -20.28
CA ASP A 250 -3.01 3.07 -19.59
C ASP A 250 -1.59 2.63 -19.22
N LEU A 251 -1.23 1.37 -19.48
CA LEU A 251 0.06 0.81 -19.11
C LEU A 251 1.21 1.44 -19.91
N ARG A 252 2.30 1.68 -19.21
CA ARG A 252 3.53 2.21 -19.79
C ARG A 252 4.68 1.20 -19.65
N PRO A 253 5.56 1.06 -20.63
CA PRO A 253 6.78 0.29 -20.48
C PRO A 253 7.60 0.74 -19.26
N GLY A 254 8.08 -0.22 -18.48
CA GLY A 254 8.83 0.02 -17.25
C GLY A 254 7.99 -0.01 -15.96
N GLU A 255 6.67 -0.06 -16.03
CA GLU A 255 5.82 -0.23 -14.84
C GLU A 255 6.00 -1.63 -14.23
N PHE A 256 6.11 -1.70 -12.90
CA PHE A 256 6.22 -2.96 -12.19
C PHE A 256 4.94 -3.77 -12.28
N VAL A 257 5.10 -5.08 -12.47
CA VAL A 257 4.00 -6.04 -12.50
C VAL A 257 4.31 -7.24 -11.63
N VAL A 258 3.26 -7.87 -11.10
CA VAL A 258 3.33 -9.09 -10.31
C VAL A 258 2.45 -10.14 -10.98
N ALA A 259 3.05 -11.25 -11.42
CA ALA A 259 2.34 -12.42 -11.87
C ALA A 259 2.21 -13.41 -10.71
N ILE A 260 1.00 -13.82 -10.42
CA ILE A 260 0.72 -14.77 -9.32
C ILE A 260 -0.16 -15.91 -9.81
N GLY A 261 0.08 -17.09 -9.28
CA GLY A 261 -0.74 -18.27 -9.51
C GLY A 261 -0.66 -19.24 -8.33
N SER A 262 -1.49 -20.26 -8.36
CA SER A 262 -1.59 -21.28 -7.30
C SER A 262 -1.44 -22.70 -7.89
N PRO A 263 -0.25 -23.10 -8.36
CA PRO A 263 -0.04 -24.36 -9.10
C PRO A 263 -0.35 -25.61 -8.30
N PHE A 264 -0.18 -25.57 -6.98
CA PHE A 264 -0.30 -26.73 -6.08
C PHE A 264 -1.32 -26.53 -4.97
N ALA A 265 -2.34 -25.69 -5.20
CA ALA A 265 -3.49 -25.49 -4.31
C ALA A 265 -3.21 -24.85 -2.92
N LEU A 266 -1.98 -24.92 -2.41
CA LEU A 266 -1.64 -24.43 -1.07
C LEU A 266 -0.53 -23.36 -1.07
N GLN A 267 0.20 -23.22 -2.17
CA GLN A 267 1.33 -22.30 -2.28
C GLN A 267 1.22 -21.47 -3.55
N ASN A 268 1.12 -20.18 -3.37
CA ASN A 268 1.18 -19.26 -4.50
C ASN A 268 2.61 -19.18 -5.05
N THR A 269 2.72 -19.25 -6.38
CA THR A 269 3.93 -18.90 -7.09
C THR A 269 3.85 -17.46 -7.49
N VAL A 270 4.82 -16.67 -7.10
CA VAL A 270 4.90 -15.24 -7.37
C VAL A 270 6.14 -14.96 -8.21
N THR A 271 5.96 -14.26 -9.31
CA THR A 271 7.06 -13.70 -10.10
C THR A 271 6.79 -12.23 -10.34
N THR A 272 7.85 -11.43 -10.42
CA THR A 272 7.73 -9.99 -10.66
C THR A 272 8.63 -9.58 -11.81
N GLY A 273 8.25 -8.53 -12.47
CA GLY A 273 8.96 -7.92 -13.57
C GLY A 273 8.40 -6.55 -13.89
N ILE A 274 8.54 -6.14 -15.14
CA ILE A 274 8.01 -4.90 -15.65
C ILE A 274 7.17 -5.14 -16.91
N VAL A 275 6.35 -4.17 -17.27
CA VAL A 275 5.77 -4.09 -18.61
C VAL A 275 6.89 -3.80 -19.60
N SER A 276 7.19 -4.74 -20.49
CA SER A 276 8.17 -4.53 -21.58
C SER A 276 7.51 -3.82 -22.76
N THR A 277 6.28 -4.24 -23.11
CA THR A 277 5.46 -3.64 -24.14
C THR A 277 3.98 -3.81 -23.76
N ALA A 278 3.21 -2.72 -23.76
CA ALA A 278 1.80 -2.78 -23.35
C ALA A 278 0.89 -3.36 -24.45
N GLN A 279 1.27 -3.20 -25.72
CA GLN A 279 0.49 -3.63 -26.87
C GLN A 279 1.41 -4.33 -27.89
N ARG A 280 1.45 -5.66 -27.83
CA ARG A 280 2.20 -6.50 -28.75
C ARG A 280 1.23 -7.27 -29.63
N ASP A 281 1.23 -7.02 -30.95
CA ASP A 281 0.33 -7.69 -31.90
C ASP A 281 0.55 -9.23 -31.84
N GLY A 282 -0.54 -9.98 -31.68
CA GLY A 282 -0.50 -11.44 -31.64
C GLY A 282 0.06 -12.08 -32.91
N ARG A 283 -0.06 -11.40 -34.06
CA ARG A 283 0.52 -11.85 -35.32
C ARG A 283 2.03 -11.84 -35.32
N GLU A 284 2.66 -10.88 -34.63
CA GLU A 284 4.11 -10.86 -34.43
C GLU A 284 4.60 -12.06 -33.61
N LEU A 285 3.69 -12.64 -32.79
CA LEU A 285 3.97 -13.83 -31.98
C LEU A 285 3.71 -15.14 -32.73
N GLY A 286 3.38 -15.08 -34.01
CA GLY A 286 3.00 -16.25 -34.82
C GLY A 286 1.59 -16.79 -34.58
N LEU A 287 0.78 -16.07 -33.80
CA LEU A 287 -0.63 -16.40 -33.55
C LEU A 287 -1.49 -15.88 -34.71
N ARG A 288 -1.50 -16.59 -35.82
CA ARG A 288 -2.09 -16.17 -37.10
C ARG A 288 -3.57 -15.79 -37.02
N ASP A 289 -4.31 -16.36 -36.08
CA ASP A 289 -5.75 -16.16 -35.92
C ASP A 289 -6.06 -15.17 -34.77
N SER A 290 -5.06 -14.53 -34.19
CA SER A 290 -5.23 -13.56 -33.12
C SER A 290 -5.20 -12.13 -33.66
N ASP A 291 -6.32 -11.42 -33.48
CA ASP A 291 -6.47 -9.96 -33.70
C ASP A 291 -6.33 -9.20 -32.39
N MET A 292 -5.67 -9.78 -31.43
CA MET A 292 -5.55 -9.26 -30.07
C MET A 292 -4.11 -8.85 -29.79
N ASP A 293 -3.97 -7.70 -29.14
CA ASP A 293 -2.70 -7.28 -28.55
C ASP A 293 -2.49 -7.99 -27.21
N TYR A 294 -1.24 -8.23 -26.87
CA TYR A 294 -0.80 -8.83 -25.60
C TYR A 294 0.08 -7.87 -24.81
N ILE A 295 0.04 -7.97 -23.50
CA ILE A 295 1.03 -7.35 -22.64
C ILE A 295 2.27 -8.23 -22.62
N GLN A 296 3.42 -7.68 -23.05
CA GLN A 296 4.71 -8.33 -22.91
C GLN A 296 5.36 -7.93 -21.58
N THR A 297 5.87 -8.92 -20.84
CA THR A 297 6.56 -8.72 -19.57
C THR A 297 7.75 -9.67 -19.43
N ASP A 298 8.72 -9.31 -18.62
CA ASP A 298 9.83 -10.16 -18.21
C ASP A 298 9.52 -10.95 -16.92
N ALA A 299 8.37 -10.67 -16.27
CA ALA A 299 7.84 -11.53 -15.21
C ALA A 299 7.65 -12.96 -15.73
N ILE A 300 8.21 -13.94 -15.03
CA ILE A 300 8.19 -15.34 -15.50
C ILE A 300 6.77 -15.90 -15.44
N ILE A 301 6.20 -16.22 -16.61
CA ILE A 301 4.96 -16.98 -16.73
C ILE A 301 5.31 -18.44 -17.05
N ASN A 302 4.75 -19.37 -16.30
CA ASN A 302 4.96 -20.81 -16.45
C ASN A 302 3.64 -21.57 -16.23
N TYR A 303 3.68 -22.91 -16.34
CA TYR A 303 2.48 -23.75 -16.15
C TYR A 303 1.82 -23.57 -14.79
N GLY A 304 2.51 -23.02 -13.79
CA GLY A 304 1.98 -22.85 -12.45
C GLY A 304 1.15 -21.58 -12.27
N ASN A 305 1.42 -20.52 -13.03
CA ASN A 305 0.70 -19.24 -12.91
C ASN A 305 -0.18 -18.92 -14.13
N SER A 306 -0.22 -19.78 -15.16
CA SER A 306 -1.14 -19.64 -16.29
C SER A 306 -2.60 -19.61 -15.82
N GLY A 307 -3.38 -18.67 -16.33
CA GLY A 307 -4.76 -18.39 -15.92
C GLY A 307 -4.87 -17.50 -14.68
N GLY A 308 -3.80 -17.33 -13.91
CA GLY A 308 -3.72 -16.42 -12.79
C GLY A 308 -3.60 -14.94 -13.23
N PRO A 309 -3.79 -13.99 -12.31
CA PRO A 309 -3.73 -12.58 -12.64
C PRO A 309 -2.29 -12.08 -12.80
N LEU A 310 -2.12 -11.13 -13.73
CA LEU A 310 -1.04 -10.16 -13.76
C LEU A 310 -1.59 -8.88 -13.15
N VAL A 311 -0.94 -8.34 -12.12
CA VAL A 311 -1.42 -7.14 -11.41
C VAL A 311 -0.38 -6.02 -11.41
N ASN A 312 -0.86 -4.77 -11.29
CA ASN A 312 -0.05 -3.60 -11.02
C ASN A 312 0.27 -3.48 -9.51
N LEU A 313 0.99 -2.43 -9.10
CA LEU A 313 1.33 -2.21 -7.70
C LEU A 313 0.14 -1.79 -6.81
N ASP A 314 -0.98 -1.39 -7.39
CA ASP A 314 -2.22 -1.13 -6.66
C ASP A 314 -3.02 -2.42 -6.38
N GLY A 315 -2.57 -3.55 -6.95
CA GLY A 315 -3.22 -4.86 -6.85
C GLY A 315 -4.42 -5.01 -7.78
N GLU A 316 -4.51 -4.17 -8.82
CA GLU A 316 -5.53 -4.28 -9.86
C GLU A 316 -5.06 -5.22 -10.95
N VAL A 317 -5.96 -6.05 -11.47
CA VAL A 317 -5.67 -6.99 -12.56
C VAL A 317 -5.55 -6.23 -13.87
N ILE A 318 -4.34 -6.22 -14.43
CA ILE A 318 -4.04 -5.65 -15.74
C ILE A 318 -4.02 -6.69 -16.85
N GLY A 319 -4.02 -7.98 -16.50
CA GLY A 319 -4.07 -9.07 -17.49
C GLY A 319 -4.20 -10.47 -16.88
N ILE A 320 -4.30 -11.46 -17.77
CA ILE A 320 -4.25 -12.89 -17.43
C ILE A 320 -2.94 -13.47 -17.94
N ASN A 321 -2.18 -14.14 -17.06
CA ASN A 321 -0.96 -14.85 -17.43
C ASN A 321 -1.29 -15.98 -18.39
N THR A 322 -0.69 -16.03 -19.59
CA THR A 322 -1.06 -17.06 -20.59
C THR A 322 0.10 -17.76 -21.27
N LEU A 323 1.00 -17.02 -21.90
CA LEU A 323 2.03 -17.58 -22.78
C LEU A 323 3.44 -17.30 -22.28
N LYS A 324 4.32 -18.28 -22.47
CA LYS A 324 5.77 -18.12 -22.39
C LYS A 324 6.39 -18.45 -23.74
N VAL A 325 7.13 -17.51 -24.32
CA VAL A 325 7.84 -17.75 -25.58
C VAL A 325 9.28 -18.20 -25.34
N THR A 326 10.00 -17.51 -24.44
CA THR A 326 11.37 -17.86 -24.03
C THR A 326 11.66 -17.24 -22.66
N ALA A 327 12.82 -17.53 -22.10
CA ALA A 327 13.27 -16.93 -20.84
C ALA A 327 13.28 -15.37 -20.96
N GLY A 328 12.61 -14.69 -20.05
CA GLY A 328 12.48 -13.22 -20.03
C GLY A 328 11.48 -12.62 -21.03
N ILE A 329 10.73 -13.45 -21.76
CA ILE A 329 9.66 -13.00 -22.67
C ILE A 329 8.40 -13.78 -22.38
N SER A 330 7.48 -13.16 -21.68
CA SER A 330 6.18 -13.71 -21.29
C SER A 330 5.07 -12.77 -21.76
N PHE A 331 3.87 -13.32 -21.93
CA PHE A 331 2.72 -12.57 -22.43
C PHE A 331 1.50 -12.80 -21.55
N ALA A 332 0.74 -11.72 -21.37
CA ALA A 332 -0.55 -11.75 -20.68
C ALA A 332 -1.66 -11.19 -21.57
N ILE A 333 -2.87 -11.69 -21.43
CA ILE A 333 -4.07 -11.19 -22.08
C ILE A 333 -4.48 -9.92 -21.35
N PRO A 334 -4.67 -8.77 -22.04
CA PRO A 334 -4.98 -7.50 -21.40
C PRO A 334 -6.34 -7.48 -20.66
N SER A 335 -6.44 -6.74 -19.56
CA SER A 335 -7.67 -6.58 -18.78
C SER A 335 -8.81 -5.96 -19.56
N ASP A 336 -8.52 -5.07 -20.50
CA ASP A 336 -9.57 -4.48 -21.36
C ASP A 336 -10.21 -5.53 -22.27
N ARG A 337 -9.47 -6.57 -22.66
CA ARG A 337 -10.05 -7.71 -23.39
C ARG A 337 -10.95 -8.55 -22.47
N ILE A 338 -10.56 -8.72 -21.21
CA ILE A 338 -11.40 -9.40 -20.20
C ILE A 338 -12.71 -8.65 -20.02
N SER A 339 -12.66 -7.34 -19.88
CA SER A 339 -13.83 -6.46 -19.70
C SER A 339 -14.80 -6.57 -20.89
N ARG A 340 -14.27 -6.58 -22.11
CA ARG A 340 -15.09 -6.80 -23.33
C ARG A 340 -15.75 -8.18 -23.31
N PHE A 341 -14.97 -9.22 -23.03
CA PHE A 341 -15.48 -10.58 -22.93
C PHE A 341 -16.64 -10.68 -21.93
N LEU A 342 -16.49 -10.13 -20.73
CA LEU A 342 -17.54 -10.14 -19.71
C LEU A 342 -18.79 -9.39 -20.17
N THR A 343 -18.65 -8.26 -20.86
CA THR A 343 -19.77 -7.47 -21.38
C THR A 343 -20.51 -8.23 -22.50
N GLU A 344 -19.80 -8.86 -23.42
CA GLU A 344 -20.36 -9.64 -24.51
C GLU A 344 -21.19 -10.83 -24.02
N PHE A 345 -20.74 -11.49 -22.95
CA PHE A 345 -21.44 -12.66 -22.39
C PHE A 345 -22.61 -12.27 -21.49
N GLN A 346 -22.50 -11.20 -20.70
CA GLN A 346 -23.68 -10.67 -19.97
C GLN A 346 -24.82 -10.27 -20.92
N GLY A 347 -24.49 -9.69 -22.07
CA GLY A 347 -25.48 -9.34 -23.10
C GLY A 347 -26.19 -10.56 -23.72
N LYS A 348 -25.54 -11.72 -23.79
CA LYS A 348 -26.14 -12.96 -24.30
C LYS A 348 -27.16 -13.55 -23.32
N HIS A 349 -26.88 -13.51 -22.01
CA HIS A 349 -27.77 -14.02 -20.98
C HIS A 349 -29.05 -13.18 -20.79
N VAL A 350 -29.00 -11.90 -21.12
CA VAL A 350 -30.18 -11.01 -21.05
C VAL A 350 -31.11 -11.18 -22.27
N LYS A 351 -30.60 -11.72 -23.41
CA LYS A 351 -31.36 -11.88 -24.66
C LYS A 351 -32.00 -13.26 -24.86
N ALA A 352 -31.83 -14.20 -23.95
CA ALA A 352 -32.53 -15.50 -24.04
C ALA A 352 -34.01 -15.29 -23.64
N PRO A 353 -34.99 -15.44 -24.56
CA PRO A 353 -36.41 -15.36 -24.23
C PRO A 353 -36.75 -16.53 -23.30
N SER A 354 -37.50 -16.26 -22.21
CA SER A 354 -38.16 -17.28 -21.42
C SER A 354 -38.92 -18.22 -22.35
N PRO A 355 -38.79 -19.57 -22.23
CA PRO A 355 -39.65 -20.48 -22.99
C PRO A 355 -41.09 -20.18 -22.58
N ALA A 356 -41.91 -19.79 -23.59
CA ALA A 356 -43.33 -19.65 -23.38
C ALA A 356 -43.89 -21.01 -22.94
N LEU A 357 -44.49 -21.02 -21.75
CA LEU A 357 -45.34 -22.11 -21.30
C LEU A 357 -46.53 -22.24 -22.22
N HIS A 358 -46.58 -23.31 -22.99
CA HIS A 358 -47.75 -23.84 -23.61
C HIS A 358 -48.20 -25.12 -22.94
#